data_c136a9cf7887ee6aa1dbd74178894d87
#
_entry.id   c136a9cf7887ee6aa1dbd74178894d87
#
_cell.length_a   1.000
_cell.length_b   1.000
_cell.length_c   1.000
_cell.angle_alpha   90.00
_cell.angle_beta   90.00
_cell.angle_gamma   90.00
#
_symmetry.space_group_name_H-M   'P 1'
#
loop_
_entity.id
_entity.type
_entity.pdbx_description
1 polymer ?
#
loop_
_entity_poly.entity_id
_entity_poly.type
_entity_poly.pdbx_seq_one_letter_code
_entity_poly.pdbx_strand_id
1 'polypeptide(L)'
;MYKRQADSKAQVVQIVNLLGGRDNIDDVDACMTRLRVSVKDPAKVGVEDDWKKAGAMGLITKGSGVQAVYGPKADILKSDIQDLLDSGAIIPEINMASLADTPTHAKDFKQVTEEVLSVADGTVLPITGVKDQVFAAKMMGDGFAVEPTNGNIYAPVSGLV
;
A
#
# COMPACT_ATOMS: atom_id res chain seq x y z
N MET A 1 -1.97 -13.30 -10.03
CA MET A 1 -2.74 -13.17 -8.79
C MET A 1 -1.93 -13.30 -7.50
N TYR A 2 -0.74 -13.86 -7.49
CA TYR A 2 0.05 -14.14 -6.27
C TYR A 2 0.85 -12.94 -5.68
N LYS A 3 1.18 -11.90 -6.44
CA LYS A 3 1.96 -10.75 -5.94
C LYS A 3 1.22 -9.88 -4.92
N ARG A 4 -0.10 -9.67 -5.08
CA ARG A 4 -0.89 -8.85 -4.13
C ARG A 4 -0.99 -9.44 -2.73
N GLN A 5 -0.96 -10.76 -2.59
CA GLN A 5 -1.05 -11.43 -1.29
C GLN A 5 0.27 -11.37 -0.49
N ALA A 6 1.42 -11.35 -1.16
CA ALA A 6 2.72 -11.24 -0.50
C ALA A 6 2.96 -9.82 0.05
N ASP A 7 2.58 -8.79 -0.71
CA ASP A 7 2.74 -7.39 -0.31
C ASP A 7 1.76 -7.03 0.84
N SER A 8 0.53 -7.56 0.81
CA SER A 8 -0.45 -7.42 1.88
C SER A 8 0.03 -8.05 3.19
N LYS A 9 0.57 -9.27 3.15
CA LYS A 9 1.10 -9.94 4.34
C LYS A 9 2.28 -9.22 4.96
N ALA A 10 3.20 -8.69 4.14
CA ALA A 10 4.32 -7.91 4.63
C ALA A 10 3.86 -6.61 5.32
N GLN A 11 2.88 -5.92 4.75
CA GLN A 11 2.29 -4.72 5.33
C GLN A 11 1.60 -5.03 6.66
N VAL A 12 0.85 -6.13 6.75
CA VAL A 12 0.17 -6.56 7.97
C VAL A 12 1.16 -6.86 9.09
N VAL A 13 2.24 -7.58 8.80
CA VAL A 13 3.33 -7.86 9.76
C VAL A 13 3.97 -6.55 10.24
N GLN A 14 4.20 -5.61 9.34
CA GLN A 14 4.72 -4.29 9.67
C GLN A 14 3.81 -3.53 10.64
N ILE A 15 2.49 -3.51 10.35
CA ILE A 15 1.48 -2.85 11.20
C ILE A 15 1.45 -3.49 12.60
N VAL A 16 1.47 -4.82 12.70
CA VAL A 16 1.46 -5.51 14.00
C VAL A 16 2.72 -5.19 14.80
N ASN A 17 3.88 -5.10 14.16
CA ASN A 17 5.12 -4.67 14.83
C ASN A 17 5.04 -3.20 15.29
N LEU A 18 4.46 -2.31 14.48
CA LEU A 18 4.22 -0.90 14.85
C LEU A 18 3.25 -0.73 16.01
N LEU A 19 2.36 -1.69 16.23
CA LEU A 19 1.47 -1.75 17.37
C LEU A 19 2.17 -2.27 18.65
N GLY A 20 3.44 -2.65 18.57
CA GLY A 20 4.19 -3.21 19.68
C GLY A 20 4.14 -4.74 19.78
N GLY A 21 3.79 -5.39 18.68
CA GLY A 21 3.67 -6.84 18.57
C GLY A 21 2.29 -7.37 18.95
N ARG A 22 2.09 -8.67 18.68
CA ARG A 22 0.82 -9.38 18.92
C ARG A 22 0.30 -9.24 20.34
N ASP A 23 1.19 -9.41 21.34
CA ASP A 23 0.84 -9.43 22.74
C ASP A 23 0.35 -8.06 23.25
N ASN A 24 0.69 -7.00 22.53
CA ASN A 24 0.28 -5.63 22.84
C ASN A 24 -1.09 -5.27 22.26
N ILE A 25 -1.61 -6.04 21.32
CA ILE A 25 -2.91 -5.81 20.69
C ILE A 25 -4.01 -6.42 21.56
N ASP A 26 -5.00 -5.61 21.92
CA ASP A 26 -6.15 -6.02 22.69
C ASP A 26 -7.38 -6.25 21.79
N ASP A 27 -7.63 -5.30 20.86
CA ASP A 27 -8.74 -5.37 19.92
C ASP A 27 -8.38 -4.70 18.60
N VAL A 28 -8.94 -5.21 17.50
CA VAL A 28 -8.77 -4.66 16.14
C VAL A 28 -10.12 -4.44 15.49
N ASP A 29 -10.40 -3.21 15.13
CA ASP A 29 -11.60 -2.79 14.43
C ASP A 29 -11.25 -1.87 13.24
N ALA A 30 -12.20 -1.62 12.36
CA ALA A 30 -12.06 -0.67 11.28
C ALA A 30 -13.35 0.10 11.05
N CYS A 31 -13.20 1.33 10.60
CA CYS A 31 -14.28 2.05 9.93
C CYS A 31 -13.92 2.23 8.46
N MET A 32 -14.76 2.92 7.69
CA MET A 32 -14.59 3.08 6.23
C MET A 32 -13.20 3.56 5.78
N THR A 33 -12.46 4.28 6.62
CA THR A 33 -11.18 4.90 6.26
C THR A 33 -10.06 4.72 7.29
N ARG A 34 -10.37 4.18 8.47
CA ARG A 34 -9.40 4.09 9.58
C ARG A 34 -9.36 2.69 10.15
N LEU A 35 -8.17 2.16 10.27
CA LEU A 35 -7.89 1.02 11.13
C LEU A 35 -7.89 1.54 12.57
N ARG A 36 -8.64 0.90 13.46
CA ARG A 36 -8.76 1.22 14.89
C ARG A 36 -8.26 0.05 15.69
N VAL A 37 -7.28 0.28 16.53
CA VAL A 37 -6.70 -0.76 17.38
C VAL A 37 -6.63 -0.29 18.81
N SER A 38 -7.04 -1.15 19.73
CA SER A 38 -6.77 -0.97 21.15
C SER A 38 -5.51 -1.71 21.54
N VAL A 39 -4.58 -1.03 22.22
CA VAL A 39 -3.32 -1.61 22.66
C VAL A 39 -3.22 -1.58 24.18
N LYS A 40 -2.51 -2.55 24.75
CA LYS A 40 -2.30 -2.64 26.22
C LYS A 40 -1.31 -1.58 26.69
N ASP A 41 -0.23 -1.38 25.93
CA ASP A 41 0.83 -0.41 26.23
C ASP A 41 1.03 0.53 25.04
N PRO A 42 0.54 1.78 25.11
CA PRO A 42 0.69 2.74 24.02
C PRO A 42 2.14 3.22 23.83
N ALA A 43 3.03 3.03 24.80
CA ALA A 43 4.45 3.39 24.67
C ALA A 43 5.20 2.51 23.65
N LYS A 44 4.65 1.34 23.34
CA LYS A 44 5.21 0.42 22.34
C LYS A 44 4.76 0.71 20.92
N VAL A 45 3.84 1.64 20.72
CA VAL A 45 3.35 2.02 19.40
C VAL A 45 4.38 2.87 18.68
N GLY A 46 4.69 2.48 17.44
CA GLY A 46 5.64 3.18 16.59
C GLY A 46 5.24 4.63 16.31
N VAL A 47 6.22 5.44 15.96
CA VAL A 47 6.00 6.86 15.64
C VAL A 47 5.29 7.04 14.29
N GLU A 48 4.64 8.18 14.09
CA GLU A 48 3.83 8.45 12.89
C GLU A 48 4.59 8.27 11.58
N ASP A 49 5.89 8.61 11.55
CA ASP A 49 6.72 8.46 10.35
C ASP A 49 6.87 6.99 9.91
N ASP A 50 6.95 6.07 10.85
CA ASP A 50 7.03 4.65 10.54
C ASP A 50 5.69 4.10 10.06
N TRP A 51 4.58 4.63 10.57
CA TRP A 51 3.25 4.33 10.06
C TRP A 51 3.05 4.83 8.63
N LYS A 52 3.60 5.99 8.28
CA LYS A 52 3.60 6.52 6.90
C LYS A 52 4.39 5.60 5.97
N LYS A 53 5.54 5.08 6.41
CA LYS A 53 6.32 4.07 5.66
C LYS A 53 5.53 2.76 5.46
N ALA A 54 4.68 2.39 6.43
CA ALA A 54 3.77 1.26 6.33
C ALA A 54 2.49 1.56 5.52
N GLY A 55 2.41 2.72 4.87
CA GLY A 55 1.34 3.13 3.97
C GLY A 55 0.17 3.85 4.62
N ALA A 56 0.26 4.24 5.89
CA ALA A 56 -0.75 5.07 6.53
C ALA A 56 -0.63 6.54 6.05
N MET A 57 -1.76 7.19 5.85
CA MET A 57 -1.83 8.62 5.53
C MET A 57 -1.73 9.52 6.76
N GLY A 58 -1.95 8.97 7.95
CA GLY A 58 -1.84 9.67 9.22
C GLY A 58 -2.13 8.74 10.39
N LEU A 59 -1.70 9.15 11.59
CA LEU A 59 -1.85 8.43 12.83
C LEU A 59 -2.50 9.32 13.89
N ILE A 60 -3.47 8.80 14.63
CA ILE A 60 -4.08 9.44 15.78
C ILE A 60 -3.99 8.47 16.95
N THR A 61 -3.35 8.88 18.02
CA THR A 61 -3.26 8.10 19.26
C THR A 61 -4.01 8.84 20.37
N LYS A 62 -4.85 8.10 21.11
CA LYS A 62 -5.57 8.64 22.27
C LYS A 62 -5.65 7.58 23.36
N GLY A 63 -4.86 7.75 24.42
CA GLY A 63 -4.74 6.70 25.46
C GLY A 63 -4.26 5.39 24.85
N SER A 64 -4.98 4.31 25.07
CA SER A 64 -4.72 2.99 24.50
C SER A 64 -5.26 2.83 23.06
N GLY A 65 -5.96 3.82 22.53
CA GLY A 65 -6.55 3.76 21.18
C GLY A 65 -5.60 4.31 20.12
N VAL A 66 -5.38 3.52 19.08
CA VAL A 66 -4.58 3.86 17.91
C VAL A 66 -5.49 3.88 16.69
N GLN A 67 -5.48 4.95 15.92
CA GLN A 67 -6.24 5.08 14.68
C GLN A 67 -5.29 5.45 13.54
N ALA A 68 -5.11 4.54 12.60
CA ALA A 68 -4.30 4.76 11.42
C ALA A 68 -5.18 4.93 10.18
N VAL A 69 -4.95 5.98 9.41
CA VAL A 69 -5.75 6.31 8.22
C VAL A 69 -5.19 5.55 7.02
N TYR A 70 -5.95 4.59 6.51
CA TYR A 70 -5.61 3.77 5.33
C TYR A 70 -6.61 3.91 4.18
N GLY A 71 -7.63 4.76 4.37
CA GLY A 71 -8.72 4.88 3.40
C GLY A 71 -9.50 3.56 3.24
N PRO A 72 -9.98 3.23 2.02
CA PRO A 72 -10.82 2.04 1.79
C PRO A 72 -10.16 0.70 2.12
N LYS A 73 -8.84 0.68 2.34
CA LYS A 73 -8.09 -0.53 2.70
C LYS A 73 -8.20 -0.90 4.19
N ALA A 74 -8.76 -0.02 5.02
CA ALA A 74 -8.80 -0.21 6.46
C ALA A 74 -9.52 -1.50 6.88
N ASP A 75 -10.62 -1.85 6.22
CA ASP A 75 -11.40 -3.05 6.51
C ASP A 75 -10.66 -4.34 6.09
N ILE A 76 -9.97 -4.30 4.95
CA ILE A 76 -9.14 -5.42 4.48
C ILE A 76 -7.98 -5.65 5.45
N LEU A 77 -7.30 -4.58 5.88
CA LEU A 77 -6.20 -4.67 6.84
C LEU A 77 -6.67 -5.21 8.20
N LYS A 78 -7.87 -4.83 8.65
CA LYS A 78 -8.48 -5.41 9.85
C LYS A 78 -8.59 -6.92 9.72
N SER A 79 -9.20 -7.41 8.65
CA SER A 79 -9.39 -8.85 8.41
C SER A 79 -8.06 -9.59 8.34
N ASP A 80 -7.10 -9.05 7.58
CA ASP A 80 -5.77 -9.65 7.43
C ASP A 80 -5.00 -9.69 8.76
N ILE A 81 -5.14 -8.65 9.62
CA ILE A 81 -4.54 -8.62 10.96
C ILE A 81 -5.20 -9.66 11.86
N GLN A 82 -6.54 -9.76 11.86
CA GLN A 82 -7.26 -10.75 12.65
C GLN A 82 -6.85 -12.17 12.25
N ASP A 83 -6.80 -12.47 10.96
CA ASP A 83 -6.35 -13.76 10.43
C ASP A 83 -4.90 -14.08 10.87
N LEU A 84 -4.01 -13.09 10.87
CA LEU A 84 -2.64 -13.24 11.35
C LEU A 84 -2.60 -13.53 12.86
N LEU A 85 -3.42 -12.83 13.64
CA LEU A 85 -3.54 -13.04 15.10
C LEU A 85 -4.12 -14.42 15.42
N ASP A 86 -5.12 -14.88 14.69
CA ASP A 86 -5.79 -16.17 14.92
C ASP A 86 -4.94 -17.36 14.45
N SER A 87 -4.17 -17.19 13.38
CA SER A 87 -3.32 -18.26 12.82
C SER A 87 -2.20 -18.73 13.76
N GLY A 88 -1.89 -17.98 14.82
CA GLY A 88 -0.77 -18.28 15.71
C GLY A 88 0.61 -18.18 15.04
N ALA A 89 0.67 -17.61 13.83
CA ALA A 89 1.92 -17.47 13.09
C ALA A 89 2.95 -16.64 13.89
N ILE A 90 4.20 -17.07 13.86
CA ILE A 90 5.31 -16.31 14.44
C ILE A 90 5.46 -15.02 13.62
N ILE A 91 5.22 -13.89 14.27
CA ILE A 91 5.45 -12.57 13.67
C ILE A 91 6.92 -12.26 13.88
N PRO A 92 7.75 -12.18 12.81
CA PRO A 92 9.13 -11.79 12.97
C PRO A 92 9.20 -10.36 13.49
N GLU A 93 9.93 -10.15 14.59
CA GLU A 93 10.22 -8.80 15.05
C GLU A 93 11.06 -8.09 13.98
N ILE A 94 10.46 -7.11 13.32
CA ILE A 94 11.17 -6.25 12.39
C ILE A 94 11.87 -5.20 13.24
N ASN A 95 13.20 -5.31 13.36
CA ASN A 95 14.00 -4.30 14.02
C ASN A 95 13.90 -2.99 13.24
N MET A 96 13.20 -1.99 13.80
CA MET A 96 12.92 -0.70 13.16
C MET A 96 14.20 0.08 12.80
N ALA A 97 15.31 -0.19 13.47
CA ALA A 97 16.60 0.36 13.11
C ALA A 97 17.11 -0.13 11.73
N SER A 98 16.61 -1.27 11.26
CA SER A 98 16.90 -1.84 9.94
C SER A 98 16.07 -1.24 8.80
N LEU A 99 15.02 -0.48 9.09
CA LEU A 99 14.20 0.17 8.07
C LEU A 99 14.80 1.47 7.52
N ALA A 100 15.83 2.01 8.20
CA ALA A 100 16.60 3.14 7.68
C ALA A 100 17.49 2.75 6.49
N ASP A 101 17.82 1.46 6.37
CA ASP A 101 18.53 0.84 5.26
C ASP A 101 17.69 -0.26 4.61
N THR A 102 16.41 0.00 4.36
CA THR A 102 15.79 -0.81 3.33
C THR A 102 16.54 -0.40 2.06
N PRO A 103 17.44 -1.24 1.53
CA PRO A 103 17.71 -1.12 0.12
C PRO A 103 16.31 -1.20 -0.48
N THR A 104 15.82 -0.10 -1.08
CA THR A 104 14.98 -0.32 -2.24
C THR A 104 15.50 -1.62 -2.80
N HIS A 105 14.70 -2.69 -2.75
CA HIS A 105 14.95 -3.83 -3.59
C HIS A 105 14.89 -3.30 -5.03
N ALA A 106 15.94 -2.56 -5.41
CA ALA A 106 16.55 -2.79 -6.67
C ALA A 106 16.99 -4.27 -6.58
N LYS A 107 16.03 -5.23 -6.65
CA LYS A 107 16.31 -6.45 -7.37
C LYS A 107 17.08 -5.92 -8.55
N ASP A 108 18.28 -6.44 -8.78
CA ASP A 108 18.90 -6.38 -10.09
C ASP A 108 17.84 -6.82 -11.10
N PHE A 109 16.97 -5.87 -11.44
CA PHE A 109 16.25 -5.95 -12.68
C PHE A 109 17.40 -5.85 -13.67
N LYS A 110 17.86 -7.00 -14.16
CA LYS A 110 18.45 -7.02 -15.50
C LYS A 110 17.58 -6.03 -16.26
N GLN A 111 18.16 -4.93 -16.67
CA GLN A 111 17.45 -4.00 -17.54
C GLN A 111 17.00 -4.81 -18.76
N VAL A 112 15.84 -5.42 -18.65
CA VAL A 112 15.12 -5.95 -19.78
C VAL A 112 14.48 -4.72 -20.37
N THR A 113 15.06 -4.23 -21.44
CA THR A 113 14.43 -3.19 -22.23
C THR A 113 13.25 -3.88 -22.93
N GLU A 114 12.08 -3.77 -22.33
CA GLU A 114 10.85 -4.27 -22.92
C GLU A 114 10.15 -3.10 -23.59
N GLU A 115 9.85 -3.25 -24.85
CA GLU A 115 9.15 -2.25 -25.64
C GLU A 115 7.66 -2.35 -25.29
N VAL A 116 7.12 -1.31 -24.65
CA VAL A 116 5.70 -1.19 -24.34
C VAL A 116 5.07 -0.28 -25.39
N LEU A 117 4.16 -0.83 -26.18
CA LEU A 117 3.47 -0.08 -27.24
C LEU A 117 2.29 0.72 -26.68
N SER A 118 1.91 1.77 -27.39
CA SER A 118 0.68 2.50 -27.07
C SER A 118 -0.54 1.61 -27.22
N VAL A 119 -1.50 1.75 -26.31
CA VAL A 119 -2.77 1.01 -26.34
C VAL A 119 -3.71 1.45 -27.49
N ALA A 120 -3.43 2.58 -28.12
CA ALA A 120 -4.21 3.10 -29.25
C ALA A 120 -3.31 3.93 -30.17
N ASP A 121 -3.66 4.00 -31.44
CA ASP A 121 -3.07 4.93 -32.38
C ASP A 121 -3.54 6.35 -32.08
N GLY A 122 -2.62 7.27 -31.82
CA GLY A 122 -3.01 8.63 -31.48
C GLY A 122 -1.86 9.50 -31.01
N THR A 123 -2.22 10.65 -30.48
CA THR A 123 -1.26 11.61 -29.91
C THR A 123 -1.11 11.37 -28.41
N VAL A 124 0.13 11.17 -27.96
CA VAL A 124 0.45 11.03 -26.54
C VAL A 124 0.52 12.40 -25.89
N LEU A 125 -0.21 12.57 -24.81
CA LEU A 125 -0.28 13.80 -24.00
C LEU A 125 0.17 13.52 -22.57
N PRO A 126 0.84 14.46 -21.90
CA PRO A 126 1.04 14.37 -20.46
C PRO A 126 -0.32 14.37 -19.76
N ILE A 127 -0.45 13.60 -18.67
CA ILE A 127 -1.73 13.49 -17.93
C ILE A 127 -2.27 14.86 -17.49
N THR A 128 -1.40 15.83 -17.23
CA THR A 128 -1.76 17.20 -16.87
C THR A 128 -2.42 18.00 -18.00
N GLY A 129 -2.33 17.52 -19.25
CA GLY A 129 -2.92 18.16 -20.44
C GLY A 129 -4.33 17.67 -20.78
N VAL A 130 -4.88 16.69 -20.03
CA VAL A 130 -6.23 16.17 -20.29
C VAL A 130 -7.31 17.14 -19.78
N LYS A 131 -8.48 17.08 -20.42
CA LYS A 131 -9.61 17.96 -20.06
C LYS A 131 -10.26 17.62 -18.71
N ASP A 132 -10.11 16.39 -18.24
CA ASP A 132 -10.63 15.95 -16.95
C ASP A 132 -9.76 16.46 -15.82
N GLN A 133 -10.35 17.20 -14.88
CA GLN A 133 -9.63 17.83 -13.77
C GLN A 133 -9.07 16.82 -12.76
N VAL A 134 -9.70 15.68 -12.56
CA VAL A 134 -9.25 14.65 -11.61
C VAL A 134 -7.97 14.01 -12.10
N PHE A 135 -7.90 13.69 -13.39
CA PHE A 135 -6.70 13.13 -14.01
C PHE A 135 -5.61 14.20 -14.19
N ALA A 136 -5.96 15.41 -14.64
CA ALA A 136 -5.01 16.51 -14.81
C ALA A 136 -4.33 16.93 -13.50
N ALA A 137 -5.05 16.85 -12.37
CA ALA A 137 -4.52 17.11 -11.04
C ALA A 137 -3.73 15.93 -10.45
N LYS A 138 -3.55 14.84 -11.19
CA LYS A 138 -2.85 13.62 -10.75
C LYS A 138 -3.47 12.97 -9.49
N MET A 139 -4.76 13.21 -9.21
CA MET A 139 -5.43 12.64 -8.04
C MET A 139 -5.54 11.10 -8.09
N MET A 140 -5.50 10.52 -9.30
CA MET A 140 -5.51 9.08 -9.56
C MET A 140 -4.13 8.49 -9.83
N GLY A 141 -3.07 9.29 -9.69
CA GLY A 141 -1.70 8.91 -9.97
C GLY A 141 -1.10 9.67 -11.15
N ASP A 142 0.19 9.44 -11.40
CA ASP A 142 0.90 10.00 -12.56
C ASP A 142 0.77 9.09 -13.78
N GLY A 143 0.90 9.67 -14.97
CA GLY A 143 0.81 8.92 -16.21
C GLY A 143 0.77 9.80 -17.45
N PHE A 144 0.34 9.21 -18.53
CA PHE A 144 0.10 9.88 -19.80
C PHE A 144 -1.28 9.48 -20.35
N ALA A 145 -1.79 10.28 -21.25
CA ALA A 145 -3.02 10.01 -21.99
C ALA A 145 -2.73 9.85 -23.47
N VAL A 146 -3.57 9.12 -24.17
CA VAL A 146 -3.53 9.02 -25.62
C VAL A 146 -4.83 9.57 -26.18
N GLU A 147 -4.75 10.56 -27.05
CA GLU A 147 -5.90 11.04 -27.84
C GLU A 147 -5.99 10.19 -29.10
N PRO A 148 -6.96 9.25 -29.18
CA PRO A 148 -6.98 8.27 -30.25
C PRO A 148 -7.42 8.88 -31.58
N THR A 149 -6.81 8.44 -32.66
CA THR A 149 -7.22 8.83 -34.04
C THR A 149 -8.27 7.90 -34.62
N ASN A 150 -8.46 6.73 -34.04
CA ASN A 150 -9.47 5.74 -34.41
C ASN A 150 -9.98 5.00 -33.17
N GLY A 151 -10.94 4.10 -33.33
CA GLY A 151 -11.56 3.35 -32.23
C GLY A 151 -10.87 2.02 -31.88
N ASN A 152 -9.71 1.74 -32.43
CA ASN A 152 -9.00 0.47 -32.18
C ASN A 152 -8.18 0.56 -30.89
N ILE A 153 -8.26 -0.50 -30.08
CA ILE A 153 -7.47 -0.66 -28.86
C ILE A 153 -6.62 -1.93 -28.98
N TYR A 154 -5.36 -1.81 -28.63
CA TYR A 154 -4.34 -2.86 -28.77
C TYR A 154 -3.77 -3.25 -27.41
N ALA A 155 -3.31 -4.50 -27.30
CA ALA A 155 -2.53 -4.91 -26.14
C ALA A 155 -1.14 -4.23 -26.17
N PRO A 156 -0.70 -3.58 -25.08
CA PRO A 156 0.59 -2.89 -25.06
C PRO A 156 1.80 -3.82 -25.06
N VAL A 157 1.57 -5.08 -24.72
CA VAL A 157 2.59 -6.14 -24.68
C VAL A 157 1.98 -7.45 -25.17
N SER A 158 2.82 -8.34 -25.71
CA SER A 158 2.40 -9.70 -26.06
C SER A 158 2.34 -10.59 -24.85
N GLY A 159 1.28 -11.39 -24.72
CA GLY A 159 1.09 -12.31 -23.61
C GLY A 159 -0.12 -13.22 -23.79
N LEU A 160 -0.27 -14.17 -22.87
CA LEU A 160 -1.46 -15.01 -22.74
C LEU A 160 -2.44 -14.34 -21.78
N VAL A 161 -3.71 -14.29 -22.16
CA VAL A 161 -4.83 -13.80 -21.35
C VAL A 161 -5.45 -14.95 -20.58
#